data_8eff723a85ac6b6c07263588372d549b
#
_entry.id   8eff723a85ac6b6c07263588372d549b
#
_cell.length_a   1.000
_cell.length_b   1.000
_cell.length_c   1.000
_cell.angle_alpha   90.00
_cell.angle_beta   90.00
_cell.angle_gamma   90.00
#
_symmetry.space_group_name_H-M   'P 1'
#
loop_
_entity.id
_entity.type
_entity.pdbx_description
1 polymer ?
#
loop_
_entity_poly.entity_id
_entity_poly.type
_entity_poly.pdbx_seq_one_letter_code
_entity_poly.pdbx_strand_id
1 'polypeptide(L)'
;MFTAHPELLRDTFNRGNQKQGAQQKALAASVATFATQLVDPDAPDPVMMLDRIAHKHVSLGITEDQYQIVHDNLMAAIAEVLGDAVTEHVTATWSRVYWLMADVLITHEHKLYQSDAVTPGHVFRDVTVTAKTALTEKVTSYTVEGDLTAPLPGQYTSIGVVLADGARQLRQYSIIEGDASRYTIAVETDGEVSQRLLQTVNEGDSIQATLSAGDLVLEKGTSSGAYLIRDWFHADGGHALPFGAYRFGSLCPLSPC
;
A
#
# COMPACT_ATOMS: atom_id res chain seq x y z
N MET A 1 -10.76 8.07 15.85
CA MET A 1 -10.78 8.15 14.37
C MET A 1 -11.91 7.31 13.79
N PHE A 2 -11.89 6.00 13.79
CA PHE A 2 -12.87 5.17 13.06
C PHE A 2 -14.30 5.20 13.62
N THR A 3 -14.50 5.58 14.87
CA THR A 3 -15.84 5.82 15.43
C THR A 3 -16.45 7.11 14.88
N ALA A 4 -15.61 8.11 14.61
CA ALA A 4 -16.02 9.41 14.04
C ALA A 4 -16.04 9.41 12.51
N HIS A 5 -15.24 8.51 11.88
CA HIS A 5 -15.08 8.38 10.44
C HIS A 5 -15.18 6.91 10.02
N PRO A 6 -16.37 6.27 10.12
CA PRO A 6 -16.55 4.85 9.79
C PRO A 6 -16.33 4.55 8.30
N GLU A 7 -16.50 5.52 7.42
CA GLU A 7 -16.24 5.43 5.98
C GLU A 7 -14.77 5.11 5.69
N LEU A 8 -13.83 5.64 6.47
CA LEU A 8 -12.41 5.35 6.30
C LEU A 8 -12.12 3.86 6.51
N LEU A 9 -12.71 3.26 7.55
CA LEU A 9 -12.56 1.84 7.82
C LEU A 9 -13.26 0.97 6.76
N ARG A 10 -14.41 1.44 6.28
CA ARG A 10 -15.20 0.72 5.30
C ARG A 10 -14.55 0.68 3.93
N ASP A 11 -13.95 1.79 3.48
CA ASP A 11 -13.61 2.01 2.08
C ASP A 11 -12.10 2.19 1.81
N THR A 12 -11.30 2.53 2.83
CA THR A 12 -9.87 2.86 2.64
C THR A 12 -8.95 1.92 3.43
N PHE A 13 -9.25 1.66 4.70
CA PHE A 13 -8.36 0.91 5.58
C PHE A 13 -8.62 -0.60 5.57
N ASN A 14 -7.55 -1.39 5.72
CA ASN A 14 -7.65 -2.83 5.86
C ASN A 14 -8.28 -3.21 7.22
N ARG A 15 -9.48 -3.79 7.19
CA ARG A 15 -10.23 -4.19 8.39
C ARG A 15 -9.51 -5.25 9.24
N GLY A 16 -8.75 -6.15 8.61
CA GLY A 16 -7.97 -7.16 9.32
C GLY A 16 -6.87 -6.52 10.16
N ASN A 17 -6.08 -5.63 9.59
CA ASN A 17 -5.03 -4.89 10.28
C ASN A 17 -5.59 -3.98 11.38
N GLN A 18 -6.78 -3.43 11.15
CA GLN A 18 -7.46 -2.58 12.13
C GLN A 18 -7.88 -3.36 13.38
N LYS A 19 -8.44 -4.57 13.24
CA LYS A 19 -8.83 -5.41 14.38
C LYS A 19 -7.66 -5.76 15.30
N GLN A 20 -6.46 -5.85 14.75
CA GLN A 20 -5.22 -6.17 15.49
C GLN A 20 -4.49 -4.93 16.00
N GLY A 21 -4.97 -3.72 15.70
CA GLY A 21 -4.30 -2.46 16.07
C GLY A 21 -2.99 -2.21 15.31
N ALA A 22 -2.72 -2.97 14.25
CA ALA A 22 -1.46 -2.90 13.52
C ALA A 22 -1.26 -1.54 12.83
N GLN A 23 -2.33 -0.93 12.31
CA GLN A 23 -2.24 0.38 11.64
C GLN A 23 -1.94 1.51 12.61
N GLN A 24 -2.56 1.50 13.80
CA GLN A 24 -2.29 2.50 14.85
C GLN A 24 -0.83 2.42 15.31
N LYS A 25 -0.33 1.19 15.52
CA LYS A 25 1.08 0.96 15.88
C LYS A 25 2.02 1.42 14.77
N ALA A 26 1.69 1.13 13.50
CA ALA A 26 2.50 1.56 12.36
C ALA A 26 2.57 3.08 12.25
N LEU A 27 1.45 3.79 12.39
CA LEU A 27 1.41 5.25 12.38
C LEU A 27 2.28 5.84 13.52
N ALA A 28 2.07 5.37 14.76
CA ALA A 28 2.83 5.84 15.90
C ALA A 28 4.34 5.58 15.73
N ALA A 29 4.70 4.39 15.23
CA ALA A 29 6.09 4.03 14.95
C ALA A 29 6.70 4.91 13.84
N SER A 30 5.97 5.20 12.77
CA SER A 30 6.44 6.07 11.68
C SER A 30 6.75 7.49 12.17
N VAL A 31 5.84 8.09 12.96
CA VAL A 31 6.04 9.43 13.52
C VAL A 31 7.21 9.45 14.51
N ALA A 32 7.32 8.44 15.38
CA ALA A 32 8.42 8.33 16.33
C ALA A 32 9.79 8.12 15.63
N THR A 33 9.83 7.28 14.59
CA THR A 33 11.03 7.06 13.78
C THR A 33 11.45 8.35 13.08
N PHE A 34 10.51 9.05 12.46
CA PHE A 34 10.77 10.34 11.83
C PHE A 34 11.32 11.36 12.83
N ALA A 35 10.70 11.46 14.03
CA ALA A 35 11.19 12.34 15.10
C ALA A 35 12.63 12.00 15.52
N THR A 36 12.98 10.71 15.62
CA THR A 36 14.33 10.26 15.92
C THR A 36 15.32 10.68 14.81
N GLN A 37 14.92 10.50 13.56
CA GLN A 37 15.74 10.88 12.41
C GLN A 37 16.01 12.40 12.32
N LEU A 38 15.13 13.23 12.87
CA LEU A 38 15.34 14.68 12.91
C LEU A 38 16.41 15.12 13.93
N VAL A 39 16.68 14.32 14.95
CA VAL A 39 17.58 14.70 16.06
C VAL A 39 18.86 13.87 16.12
N ASP A 40 18.91 12.74 15.44
CA ASP A 40 20.06 11.85 15.39
C ASP A 40 20.83 12.05 14.07
N PRO A 41 22.04 12.65 14.10
CA PRO A 41 22.82 12.90 12.90
C PRO A 41 23.32 11.62 12.19
N ASP A 42 23.34 10.50 12.90
CA ASP A 42 23.76 9.20 12.35
C ASP A 42 22.58 8.36 11.84
N ALA A 43 21.35 8.86 12.00
CA ALA A 43 20.15 8.17 11.50
C ALA A 43 20.10 8.16 9.96
N PRO A 44 19.51 7.12 9.36
CA PRO A 44 19.23 7.09 7.93
C PRO A 44 18.35 8.28 7.50
N ASP A 45 18.55 8.75 6.26
CA ASP A 45 17.72 9.79 5.68
C ASP A 45 16.23 9.38 5.71
N PRO A 46 15.35 10.19 6.32
CA PRO A 46 13.92 9.90 6.40
C PRO A 46 13.25 9.82 5.01
N VAL A 47 13.84 10.42 3.99
CA VAL A 47 13.26 10.46 2.63
C VAL A 47 12.98 9.07 2.10
N MET A 48 13.86 8.07 2.28
CA MET A 48 13.63 6.71 1.81
C MET A 48 12.42 6.02 2.47
N MET A 49 12.22 6.27 3.77
CA MET A 49 11.04 5.76 4.49
C MET A 49 9.76 6.44 3.99
N LEU A 50 9.83 7.76 3.82
CA LEU A 50 8.68 8.56 3.40
C LEU A 50 8.31 8.29 1.94
N ASP A 51 9.28 7.99 1.08
CA ASP A 51 9.04 7.62 -0.32
C ASP A 51 8.12 6.40 -0.43
N ARG A 52 8.44 5.34 0.31
CA ARG A 52 7.59 4.14 0.38
C ARG A 52 6.18 4.43 0.89
N ILE A 53 6.07 5.28 1.93
CA ILE A 53 4.77 5.68 2.48
C ILE A 53 3.98 6.47 1.43
N ALA A 54 4.61 7.41 0.72
CA ALA A 54 3.97 8.21 -0.32
C ALA A 54 3.43 7.33 -1.47
N HIS A 55 4.23 6.39 -1.98
CA HIS A 55 3.76 5.42 -2.98
C HIS A 55 2.57 4.59 -2.50
N LYS A 56 2.59 4.19 -1.21
CA LYS A 56 1.47 3.48 -0.60
C LYS A 56 0.21 4.34 -0.51
N HIS A 57 0.34 5.58 -0.08
CA HIS A 57 -0.76 6.53 0.02
C HIS A 57 -1.38 6.79 -1.34
N VAL A 58 -0.56 7.08 -2.36
CA VAL A 58 -1.03 7.27 -3.75
C VAL A 58 -1.78 6.03 -4.25
N SER A 59 -1.26 4.82 -3.99
CA SER A 59 -1.94 3.58 -4.38
C SER A 59 -3.30 3.34 -3.69
N LEU A 60 -3.61 4.09 -2.66
CA LEU A 60 -4.88 4.06 -1.94
C LEU A 60 -5.75 5.29 -2.25
N GLY A 61 -5.25 6.24 -3.04
CA GLY A 61 -5.95 7.47 -3.36
C GLY A 61 -6.02 8.45 -2.19
N ILE A 62 -5.02 8.46 -1.30
CA ILE A 62 -4.96 9.40 -0.17
C ILE A 62 -4.79 10.82 -0.68
N THR A 63 -5.49 11.76 -0.06
CA THR A 63 -5.48 13.17 -0.39
C THR A 63 -5.09 14.03 0.82
N GLU A 64 -4.64 15.26 0.56
CA GLU A 64 -4.10 16.18 1.57
C GLU A 64 -5.07 16.45 2.75
N ASP A 65 -6.37 16.57 2.49
CA ASP A 65 -7.39 16.84 3.51
C ASP A 65 -7.49 15.71 4.56
N GLN A 66 -7.10 14.47 4.21
CA GLN A 66 -7.13 13.34 5.14
C GLN A 66 -6.04 13.41 6.22
N TYR A 67 -4.98 14.17 6.00
CA TYR A 67 -3.91 14.37 6.99
C TYR A 67 -4.40 15.08 8.25
N GLN A 68 -5.32 16.04 8.12
CA GLN A 68 -5.92 16.72 9.27
C GLN A 68 -6.70 15.73 10.15
N ILE A 69 -7.46 14.82 9.53
CA ILE A 69 -8.22 13.79 10.27
C ILE A 69 -7.27 12.90 11.07
N VAL A 70 -6.16 12.48 10.46
CA VAL A 70 -5.15 11.64 11.13
C VAL A 70 -4.47 12.41 12.25
N HIS A 71 -4.06 13.67 12.03
CA HIS A 71 -3.46 14.54 13.04
C HIS A 71 -4.32 14.64 14.30
N ASP A 72 -5.57 15.05 14.15
CA ASP A 72 -6.46 15.33 15.28
C ASP A 72 -6.71 14.07 16.11
N ASN A 73 -6.88 12.94 15.45
CA ASN A 73 -7.08 11.66 16.13
C ASN A 73 -5.78 11.12 16.78
N LEU A 74 -4.62 11.38 16.19
CA LEU A 74 -3.33 11.01 16.77
C LEU A 74 -3.04 11.83 18.02
N MET A 75 -3.24 13.16 17.97
CA MET A 75 -3.05 14.04 19.13
C MET A 75 -4.01 13.68 20.28
N ALA A 76 -5.27 13.39 19.97
CA ALA A 76 -6.25 12.94 20.95
C ALA A 76 -5.83 11.60 21.61
N ALA A 77 -5.34 10.64 20.83
CA ALA A 77 -4.87 9.36 21.35
C ALA A 77 -3.60 9.51 22.24
N ILE A 78 -2.67 10.38 21.86
CA ILE A 78 -1.49 10.70 22.69
C ILE A 78 -1.92 11.29 24.04
N ALA A 79 -2.86 12.23 24.03
CA ALA A 79 -3.39 12.83 25.25
C ALA A 79 -4.10 11.80 26.15
N GLU A 80 -4.89 10.90 25.56
CA GLU A 80 -5.58 9.83 26.29
C GLU A 80 -4.61 8.84 26.96
N VAL A 81 -3.56 8.43 26.24
CA VAL A 81 -2.61 7.40 26.73
C VAL A 81 -1.63 7.96 27.76
N LEU A 82 -1.14 9.17 27.56
CA LEU A 82 -0.09 9.77 28.40
C LEU A 82 -0.65 10.67 29.53
N GLY A 83 -1.94 11.02 29.47
CA GLY A 83 -2.61 11.80 30.50
C GLY A 83 -1.87 13.10 30.86
N ASP A 84 -1.67 13.34 32.16
CA ASP A 84 -1.04 14.56 32.68
C ASP A 84 0.41 14.80 32.22
N ALA A 85 1.07 13.82 31.62
CA ALA A 85 2.39 14.00 31.00
C ALA A 85 2.34 14.82 29.71
N VAL A 86 1.16 14.95 29.09
CA VAL A 86 0.95 15.72 27.85
C VAL A 86 0.66 17.18 28.20
N THR A 87 1.72 17.96 28.36
CA THR A 87 1.62 19.40 28.53
C THR A 87 1.30 20.07 27.18
N GLU A 88 0.85 21.33 27.21
CA GLU A 88 0.64 22.13 26.00
C GLU A 88 1.89 22.18 25.11
N HIS A 89 3.08 22.31 25.73
CA HIS A 89 4.34 22.29 25.01
C HIS A 89 4.62 20.96 24.32
N VAL A 90 4.33 19.83 24.97
CA VAL A 90 4.47 18.48 24.39
C VAL A 90 3.53 18.31 23.19
N THR A 91 2.27 18.71 23.34
CA THR A 91 1.27 18.67 22.26
C THR A 91 1.72 19.50 21.06
N ALA A 92 2.13 20.75 21.29
CA ALA A 92 2.59 21.63 20.22
C ALA A 92 3.83 21.09 19.50
N THR A 93 4.76 20.46 20.24
CA THR A 93 5.97 19.87 19.68
C THR A 93 5.64 18.69 18.78
N TRP A 94 4.84 17.72 19.25
CA TRP A 94 4.43 16.56 18.45
C TRP A 94 3.56 16.94 17.24
N SER A 95 2.69 17.94 17.39
CA SER A 95 1.94 18.51 16.27
C SER A 95 2.87 19.04 15.18
N ARG A 96 3.93 19.77 15.54
CA ARG A 96 4.93 20.26 14.60
C ARG A 96 5.70 19.13 13.91
N VAL A 97 6.11 18.11 14.65
CA VAL A 97 6.80 16.93 14.08
C VAL A 97 5.88 16.22 13.08
N TYR A 98 4.61 16.04 13.42
CA TYR A 98 3.63 15.45 12.51
C TYR A 98 3.50 16.24 11.22
N TRP A 99 3.30 17.55 11.30
CA TRP A 99 3.13 18.39 10.11
C TRP A 99 4.40 18.49 9.27
N LEU A 100 5.58 18.47 9.86
CA LEU A 100 6.84 18.36 9.09
C LEU A 100 6.89 17.08 8.27
N MET A 101 6.48 15.95 8.85
CA MET A 101 6.40 14.68 8.12
C MET A 101 5.31 14.73 7.04
N ALA A 102 4.14 15.26 7.38
CA ALA A 102 2.99 15.36 6.48
C ALA A 102 3.31 16.23 5.26
N ASP A 103 3.96 17.40 5.44
CA ASP A 103 4.33 18.29 4.35
C ASP A 103 5.28 17.63 3.35
N VAL A 104 6.23 16.81 3.83
CA VAL A 104 7.12 16.03 2.96
C VAL A 104 6.31 14.99 2.17
N LEU A 105 5.43 14.24 2.85
CA LEU A 105 4.59 13.23 2.22
C LEU A 105 3.65 13.85 1.18
N ILE A 106 2.90 14.88 1.53
CA ILE A 106 1.98 15.59 0.63
C ILE A 106 2.71 16.12 -0.62
N THR A 107 3.90 16.71 -0.41
CA THR A 107 4.72 17.19 -1.53
C THR A 107 5.14 16.05 -2.46
N HIS A 108 5.49 14.89 -1.89
CA HIS A 108 5.91 13.74 -2.66
C HIS A 108 4.72 13.08 -3.39
N GLU A 109 3.62 12.91 -2.70
CA GLU A 109 2.36 12.39 -3.27
C GLU A 109 1.87 13.25 -4.45
N HIS A 110 1.93 14.58 -4.32
CA HIS A 110 1.60 15.48 -5.43
C HIS A 110 2.49 15.25 -6.66
N LYS A 111 3.79 15.01 -6.46
CA LYS A 111 4.70 14.69 -7.59
C LYS A 111 4.34 13.35 -8.24
N LEU A 112 3.99 12.35 -7.43
CA LEU A 112 3.55 11.04 -7.94
C LEU A 112 2.24 11.16 -8.75
N TYR A 113 1.24 11.88 -8.22
CA TYR A 113 0.01 12.15 -8.97
C TYR A 113 0.27 12.91 -10.27
N GLN A 114 1.18 13.88 -10.26
CA GLN A 114 1.56 14.63 -11.46
C GLN A 114 2.28 13.75 -12.48
N SER A 115 3.17 12.83 -12.06
CA SER A 115 3.87 11.92 -12.95
C SER A 115 2.94 10.97 -13.68
N ASP A 116 1.86 10.55 -13.01
CA ASP A 116 0.81 9.70 -13.58
C ASP A 116 -0.26 10.51 -14.35
N ALA A 117 -0.12 11.83 -14.41
CA ALA A 117 -1.06 12.76 -15.04
C ALA A 117 -2.51 12.62 -14.50
N VAL A 118 -2.67 12.35 -13.21
CA VAL A 118 -3.97 12.19 -12.55
C VAL A 118 -4.20 13.24 -11.47
N THR A 119 -5.45 13.56 -11.24
CA THR A 119 -5.86 14.38 -10.08
C THR A 119 -5.67 13.58 -8.79
N PRO A 120 -5.19 14.20 -7.69
CA PRO A 120 -5.08 13.54 -6.39
C PRO A 120 -6.35 12.77 -6.01
N GLY A 121 -6.19 11.54 -5.57
CA GLY A 121 -7.28 10.62 -5.24
C GLY A 121 -7.88 9.86 -6.41
N HIS A 122 -7.69 10.29 -7.66
CA HIS A 122 -8.30 9.68 -8.85
C HIS A 122 -7.44 8.57 -9.50
N VAL A 123 -6.92 7.67 -8.69
CA VAL A 123 -6.05 6.56 -9.14
C VAL A 123 -6.83 5.28 -9.48
N PHE A 124 -8.10 5.21 -9.11
CA PHE A 124 -8.91 4.02 -9.35
C PHE A 124 -9.47 4.00 -10.77
N ARG A 125 -9.44 2.81 -11.38
CA ARG A 125 -10.01 2.51 -12.69
C ARG A 125 -10.94 1.31 -12.59
N ASP A 126 -12.06 1.36 -13.26
CA ASP A 126 -12.87 0.18 -13.49
C ASP A 126 -12.21 -0.61 -14.63
N VAL A 127 -11.81 -1.84 -14.34
CA VAL A 127 -11.12 -2.72 -15.27
C VAL A 127 -11.92 -4.00 -15.46
N THR A 128 -11.85 -4.57 -16.66
CA THR A 128 -12.50 -5.83 -16.99
C THR A 128 -11.54 -6.99 -16.79
N VAL A 129 -11.96 -8.03 -16.10
CA VAL A 129 -11.21 -9.29 -15.99
C VAL A 129 -11.30 -10.03 -17.34
N THR A 130 -10.19 -10.14 -18.05
CA THR A 130 -10.14 -10.80 -19.37
C THR A 130 -9.59 -12.22 -19.32
N ALA A 131 -8.90 -12.59 -18.24
CA ALA A 131 -8.49 -13.97 -18.00
C ALA A 131 -8.42 -14.27 -16.49
N LYS A 132 -8.77 -15.52 -16.13
CA LYS A 132 -8.66 -16.08 -14.79
C LYS A 132 -8.12 -17.49 -14.87
N THR A 133 -6.87 -17.72 -14.44
CA THR A 133 -6.18 -19.01 -14.58
C THR A 133 -5.63 -19.49 -13.24
N ALA A 134 -6.02 -20.70 -12.82
CA ALA A 134 -5.42 -21.33 -11.65
C ALA A 134 -3.98 -21.74 -11.97
N LEU A 135 -3.02 -21.19 -11.23
CA LEU A 135 -1.59 -21.54 -11.35
C LEU A 135 -1.21 -22.69 -10.42
N THR A 136 -1.80 -22.71 -9.23
CA THR A 136 -1.67 -23.77 -8.22
C THR A 136 -3.01 -23.91 -7.47
N GLU A 137 -3.06 -24.82 -6.50
CA GLU A 137 -4.25 -24.96 -5.62
C GLU A 137 -4.57 -23.67 -4.83
N LYS A 138 -3.57 -22.82 -4.58
CA LYS A 138 -3.70 -21.60 -3.75
C LYS A 138 -3.51 -20.31 -4.52
N VAL A 139 -2.98 -20.35 -5.74
CA VAL A 139 -2.62 -19.17 -6.50
C VAL A 139 -3.40 -19.13 -7.82
N THR A 140 -4.08 -18.03 -8.05
CA THR A 140 -4.83 -17.75 -9.29
C THR A 140 -4.25 -16.49 -9.94
N SER A 141 -3.99 -16.56 -11.23
CA SER A 141 -3.65 -15.40 -12.05
C SER A 141 -4.91 -14.73 -12.56
N TYR A 142 -4.91 -13.40 -12.54
CA TYR A 142 -5.94 -12.56 -13.16
C TYR A 142 -5.28 -11.60 -14.13
N THR A 143 -5.84 -11.52 -15.35
CA THR A 143 -5.53 -10.45 -16.30
C THR A 143 -6.69 -9.48 -16.32
N VAL A 144 -6.38 -8.19 -16.14
CA VAL A 144 -7.37 -7.11 -16.14
C VAL A 144 -7.01 -6.08 -17.20
N GLU A 145 -8.00 -5.53 -17.88
CA GLU A 145 -7.84 -4.53 -18.96
C GLU A 145 -8.63 -3.25 -18.65
N GLY A 146 -8.02 -2.10 -18.93
CA GLY A 146 -8.61 -0.78 -18.71
C GLY A 146 -7.65 0.36 -19.07
N ASP A 147 -8.00 1.57 -18.65
CA ASP A 147 -7.16 2.77 -18.79
C ASP A 147 -6.15 2.82 -17.63
N LEU A 148 -4.98 2.26 -17.84
CA LEU A 148 -3.95 2.03 -16.85
C LEU A 148 -2.67 2.80 -17.16
N THR A 149 -1.63 2.64 -16.34
CA THR A 149 -0.26 3.15 -16.62
C THR A 149 0.67 1.98 -16.88
N ALA A 150 1.68 2.17 -17.74
CA ALA A 150 2.67 1.13 -17.98
C ALA A 150 3.51 0.90 -16.72
N PRO A 151 3.49 -0.31 -16.12
CA PRO A 151 4.19 -0.57 -14.87
C PRO A 151 5.69 -0.75 -15.08
N LEU A 152 6.47 -0.32 -14.11
CA LEU A 152 7.86 -0.72 -14.00
C LEU A 152 7.96 -2.09 -13.29
N PRO A 153 8.94 -2.94 -13.66
CA PRO A 153 9.15 -4.22 -12.97
C PRO A 153 9.35 -4.03 -11.46
N GLY A 154 8.56 -4.70 -10.65
CA GLY A 154 8.55 -4.58 -9.19
C GLY A 154 7.37 -3.79 -8.63
N GLN A 155 6.66 -3.04 -9.47
CA GLN A 155 5.46 -2.31 -9.06
C GLN A 155 4.25 -3.23 -8.83
N TYR A 156 3.27 -2.70 -8.13
CA TYR A 156 2.00 -3.36 -7.78
C TYR A 156 0.79 -2.49 -8.16
N THR A 157 -0.37 -3.10 -8.17
CA THR A 157 -1.67 -2.42 -8.22
C THR A 157 -2.49 -2.78 -6.98
N SER A 158 -3.38 -1.88 -6.54
CA SER A 158 -4.36 -2.17 -5.50
C SER A 158 -5.66 -2.61 -6.16
N ILE A 159 -6.09 -3.85 -5.90
CA ILE A 159 -7.37 -4.37 -6.36
C ILE A 159 -8.44 -4.13 -5.30
N GLY A 160 -9.54 -3.52 -5.72
CA GLY A 160 -10.72 -3.25 -4.90
C GLY A 160 -11.85 -4.21 -5.19
N VAL A 161 -12.44 -4.78 -4.13
CA VAL A 161 -13.65 -5.59 -4.22
C VAL A 161 -14.68 -5.12 -3.20
N VAL A 162 -15.95 -5.27 -3.54
CA VAL A 162 -17.05 -5.06 -2.59
C VAL A 162 -17.37 -6.38 -1.93
N LEU A 163 -17.26 -6.42 -0.61
CA LEU A 163 -17.57 -7.59 0.20
C LEU A 163 -19.10 -7.76 0.38
N ALA A 164 -19.51 -8.90 0.95
CA ALA A 164 -20.93 -9.23 1.12
C ALA A 164 -21.69 -8.24 2.01
N ASP A 165 -21.01 -7.55 2.92
CA ASP A 165 -21.58 -6.51 3.79
C ASP A 165 -21.55 -5.09 3.17
N GLY A 166 -21.18 -4.98 1.89
CA GLY A 166 -21.10 -3.72 1.15
C GLY A 166 -19.82 -2.91 1.40
N ALA A 167 -18.89 -3.41 2.21
CA ALA A 167 -17.63 -2.72 2.43
C ALA A 167 -16.69 -2.90 1.22
N ARG A 168 -16.09 -1.80 0.77
CA ARG A 168 -15.03 -1.83 -0.24
C ARG A 168 -13.69 -2.11 0.45
N GLN A 169 -13.03 -3.16 0.05
CA GLN A 169 -11.71 -3.50 0.59
C GLN A 169 -10.67 -3.61 -0.51
N LEU A 170 -9.47 -3.14 -0.21
CA LEU A 170 -8.34 -3.05 -1.13
C LEU A 170 -7.21 -3.98 -0.69
N ARG A 171 -6.55 -4.63 -1.65
CA ARG A 171 -5.29 -5.36 -1.42
C ARG A 171 -4.33 -5.11 -2.56
N GLN A 172 -3.04 -5.02 -2.22
CA GLN A 172 -1.96 -4.86 -3.18
C GLN A 172 -1.56 -6.22 -3.74
N TYR A 173 -1.38 -6.25 -5.07
CA TYR A 173 -0.87 -7.41 -5.79
C TYR A 173 0.22 -6.96 -6.74
N SER A 174 1.37 -7.65 -6.70
CA SER A 174 2.46 -7.38 -7.64
C SER A 174 2.01 -7.61 -9.07
N ILE A 175 2.37 -6.67 -9.96
CA ILE A 175 2.13 -6.81 -11.39
C ILE A 175 3.23 -7.71 -11.95
N ILE A 176 2.84 -8.87 -12.50
CA ILE A 176 3.77 -9.84 -13.09
C ILE A 176 4.14 -9.40 -14.50
N GLU A 177 3.15 -8.93 -15.25
CA GLU A 177 3.25 -8.46 -16.62
C GLU A 177 2.19 -7.39 -16.83
N GLY A 178 2.51 -6.36 -17.64
CA GLY A 178 1.52 -5.35 -17.97
C GLY A 178 2.05 -4.24 -18.87
N ASP A 179 1.11 -3.44 -19.33
CA ASP A 179 1.30 -2.22 -20.10
C ASP A 179 0.25 -1.16 -19.70
N ALA A 180 0.13 -0.08 -20.44
CA ALA A 180 -0.84 1.00 -20.16
C ALA A 180 -2.31 0.60 -20.35
N SER A 181 -2.59 -0.61 -20.81
CA SER A 181 -3.95 -1.10 -21.05
C SER A 181 -4.29 -2.37 -20.28
N ARG A 182 -3.30 -3.07 -19.72
CA ARG A 182 -3.48 -4.40 -19.14
C ARG A 182 -2.49 -4.67 -18.02
N TYR A 183 -2.97 -5.32 -16.93
CA TYR A 183 -2.13 -5.92 -15.90
C TYR A 183 -2.45 -7.40 -15.71
N THR A 184 -1.41 -8.19 -15.49
CA THR A 184 -1.51 -9.57 -14.99
C THR A 184 -0.97 -9.62 -13.57
N ILE A 185 -1.76 -10.13 -12.63
CA ILE A 185 -1.42 -10.28 -11.22
C ILE A 185 -1.56 -11.73 -10.76
N ALA A 186 -0.82 -12.14 -9.73
CA ALA A 186 -1.02 -13.42 -9.05
C ALA A 186 -1.61 -13.18 -7.66
N VAL A 187 -2.70 -13.88 -7.37
CA VAL A 187 -3.46 -13.77 -6.12
C VAL A 187 -3.36 -15.07 -5.35
N GLU A 188 -2.68 -15.05 -4.20
CA GLU A 188 -2.71 -16.16 -3.25
C GLU A 188 -3.96 -16.07 -2.37
N THR A 189 -4.62 -17.20 -2.14
CA THR A 189 -5.83 -17.27 -1.32
C THR A 189 -5.45 -17.25 0.16
N ASP A 190 -5.59 -16.08 0.81
CA ASP A 190 -5.17 -15.86 2.21
C ASP A 190 -6.09 -14.92 3.00
N GLY A 191 -7.21 -14.52 2.57
CA GLY A 191 -8.07 -13.61 3.33
C GLY A 191 -9.32 -13.23 2.60
N GLU A 192 -10.14 -12.36 3.20
CA GLU A 192 -11.48 -12.05 2.70
C GLU A 192 -11.50 -11.51 1.26
N VAL A 193 -10.51 -10.66 0.89
CA VAL A 193 -10.44 -10.08 -0.46
C VAL A 193 -10.01 -11.13 -1.49
N SER A 194 -8.94 -11.89 -1.23
CA SER A 194 -8.48 -12.93 -2.14
C SER A 194 -9.49 -14.07 -2.28
N GLN A 195 -10.19 -14.44 -1.20
CA GLN A 195 -11.30 -15.39 -1.25
C GLN A 195 -12.47 -14.84 -2.09
N ARG A 196 -12.82 -13.55 -1.91
CA ARG A 196 -13.86 -12.91 -2.70
C ARG A 196 -13.51 -12.90 -4.19
N LEU A 197 -12.27 -12.54 -4.56
CA LEU A 197 -11.78 -12.61 -5.94
C LEU A 197 -11.93 -14.02 -6.50
N LEU A 198 -11.46 -15.02 -5.78
CA LEU A 198 -11.52 -16.42 -6.23
C LEU A 198 -12.94 -16.93 -6.45
N GLN A 199 -13.84 -16.64 -5.50
CA GLN A 199 -15.19 -17.25 -5.46
C GLN A 199 -16.19 -16.54 -6.36
N THR A 200 -16.06 -15.23 -6.58
CA THR A 200 -17.12 -14.43 -7.19
C THR A 200 -16.70 -13.62 -8.41
N VAL A 201 -15.41 -13.41 -8.64
CA VAL A 201 -14.95 -12.66 -9.79
C VAL A 201 -14.56 -13.63 -10.91
N ASN A 202 -15.15 -13.44 -12.09
CA ASN A 202 -14.96 -14.27 -13.28
C ASN A 202 -14.53 -13.42 -14.47
N GLU A 203 -14.16 -14.07 -15.56
CA GLU A 203 -13.93 -13.40 -16.84
C GLU A 203 -15.18 -12.66 -17.31
N GLY A 204 -15.00 -11.42 -17.76
CA GLY A 204 -16.05 -10.48 -18.14
C GLY A 204 -16.54 -9.59 -17.00
N ASP A 205 -16.21 -9.88 -15.73
CA ASP A 205 -16.60 -9.03 -14.61
C ASP A 205 -15.76 -7.75 -14.55
N SER A 206 -16.36 -6.67 -14.04
CA SER A 206 -15.68 -5.42 -13.74
C SER A 206 -15.25 -5.39 -12.28
N ILE A 207 -13.98 -5.02 -12.04
CA ILE A 207 -13.43 -4.77 -10.70
C ILE A 207 -12.66 -3.47 -10.70
N GLN A 208 -12.29 -2.98 -9.52
CA GLN A 208 -11.44 -1.78 -9.41
C GLN A 208 -9.97 -2.16 -9.30
N ALA A 209 -9.13 -1.51 -10.12
CA ALA A 209 -7.68 -1.54 -9.98
C ALA A 209 -7.15 -0.10 -9.85
N THR A 210 -6.02 0.08 -9.19
CA THR A 210 -5.32 1.36 -9.23
C THR A 210 -4.28 1.37 -10.35
N LEU A 211 -3.84 2.56 -10.72
CA LEU A 211 -2.62 2.72 -11.49
C LEU A 211 -1.45 2.02 -10.80
N SER A 212 -0.41 1.68 -11.55
CA SER A 212 0.79 1.04 -10.99
C SER A 212 1.48 1.96 -9.98
N ALA A 213 1.93 1.40 -8.86
CA ALA A 213 2.59 2.11 -7.79
C ALA A 213 3.73 1.28 -7.17
N GLY A 214 4.60 1.91 -6.41
CA GLY A 214 5.69 1.27 -5.69
C GLY A 214 7.06 1.83 -6.05
N ASP A 215 7.90 1.99 -5.04
CA ASP A 215 9.26 2.53 -5.08
C ASP A 215 10.32 1.45 -5.40
N LEU A 216 10.00 0.17 -5.15
CA LEU A 216 10.90 -0.95 -5.38
C LEU A 216 10.82 -1.40 -6.84
N VAL A 217 11.63 -0.78 -7.69
CA VAL A 217 11.69 -1.10 -9.11
C VAL A 217 13.03 -1.73 -9.48
N LEU A 218 13.01 -2.67 -10.44
CA LEU A 218 14.23 -3.25 -10.99
C LEU A 218 14.84 -2.30 -12.02
N GLU A 219 16.07 -1.88 -11.77
CA GLU A 219 16.83 -1.08 -12.73
C GLU A 219 17.26 -1.93 -13.94
N LYS A 220 17.13 -1.35 -15.15
CA LYS A 220 17.63 -1.97 -16.37
C LYS A 220 19.15 -2.13 -16.29
N GLY A 221 19.65 -3.36 -16.23
CA GLY A 221 21.10 -3.65 -16.26
C GLY A 221 21.62 -4.53 -15.15
N THR A 222 20.82 -4.87 -14.14
CA THR A 222 21.17 -5.88 -13.15
C THR A 222 20.96 -7.26 -13.75
N SER A 223 22.05 -8.04 -13.80
CA SER A 223 22.12 -9.40 -14.34
C SER A 223 20.97 -10.27 -13.87
N SER A 224 20.43 -11.06 -14.79
CA SER A 224 19.42 -12.10 -14.69
C SER A 224 19.19 -12.69 -13.27
N GLY A 225 18.25 -12.17 -12.55
CA GLY A 225 17.71 -12.72 -11.35
C GLY A 225 16.28 -12.21 -11.19
N ALA A 226 15.31 -13.09 -11.31
CA ALA A 226 13.94 -12.74 -10.96
C ALA A 226 13.86 -12.54 -9.46
N TYR A 227 13.65 -11.32 -9.02
CA TYR A 227 13.38 -11.01 -7.62
C TYR A 227 11.87 -10.94 -7.42
N LEU A 228 11.30 -11.90 -6.69
CA LEU A 228 9.98 -11.77 -6.12
C LEU A 228 10.10 -10.93 -4.85
N ILE A 229 9.80 -9.64 -4.95
CA ILE A 229 9.65 -8.78 -3.78
C ILE A 229 8.23 -8.99 -3.28
N ARG A 230 8.07 -9.84 -2.27
CA ARG A 230 6.83 -9.95 -1.51
C ARG A 230 6.80 -8.79 -0.54
N ASP A 231 5.97 -7.78 -0.81
CA ASP A 231 5.72 -6.70 0.14
C ASP A 231 4.90 -7.28 1.29
N TRP A 232 5.61 -7.66 2.35
CA TRP A 232 5.07 -8.40 3.47
C TRP A 232 4.60 -7.45 4.55
N PHE A 233 3.38 -6.97 4.44
CA PHE A 233 2.60 -6.51 5.57
C PHE A 233 1.70 -7.64 6.08
N HIS A 234 2.29 -8.76 6.51
CA HIS A 234 1.65 -9.64 7.47
C HIS A 234 1.99 -9.11 8.87
N ALA A 235 1.03 -8.45 9.48
CA ALA A 235 1.04 -8.18 10.90
C ALA A 235 0.64 -9.45 11.65
N ASP A 236 1.50 -10.48 11.61
CA ASP A 236 1.52 -11.53 12.60
C ASP A 236 2.55 -11.13 13.65
N GLY A 237 2.04 -10.96 14.88
CA GLY A 237 2.71 -10.36 16.01
C GLY A 237 4.16 -10.76 16.21
N GLY A 238 5.02 -9.75 16.28
CA GLY A 238 6.31 -9.81 16.93
C GLY A 238 7.46 -10.36 16.08
N HIS A 239 8.35 -9.47 15.78
CA HIS A 239 9.67 -9.50 15.18
C HIS A 239 9.72 -8.99 13.74
N ALA A 240 10.23 -7.77 13.60
CA ALA A 240 10.82 -7.30 12.37
C ALA A 240 12.00 -8.21 12.04
N LEU A 241 11.82 -9.12 11.09
CA LEU A 241 12.93 -9.89 10.54
C LEU A 241 13.65 -9.01 9.51
N PRO A 242 15.00 -9.02 9.50
CA PRO A 242 15.78 -8.25 8.54
C PRO A 242 15.49 -8.75 7.12
N PHE A 243 15.55 -7.83 6.16
CA PHE A 243 15.43 -8.09 4.73
C PHE A 243 16.15 -9.38 4.32
N GLY A 244 15.40 -10.43 4.05
CA GLY A 244 15.89 -11.68 3.48
C GLY A 244 15.57 -11.71 2.00
N ALA A 245 16.58 -11.48 1.14
CA ALA A 245 16.48 -11.77 -0.27
C ALA A 245 16.35 -13.29 -0.45
N TYR A 246 15.17 -13.77 -0.85
CA TYR A 246 15.03 -15.16 -1.27
C TYR A 246 15.46 -15.31 -2.72
N ARG A 247 16.55 -16.05 -2.93
CA ARG A 247 16.99 -16.50 -4.24
C ARG A 247 16.10 -17.67 -4.66
N PHE A 248 15.25 -17.48 -5.65
CA PHE A 248 14.63 -18.59 -6.37
C PHE A 248 15.59 -19.08 -7.45
N GLY A 249 15.86 -20.40 -7.41
CA GLY A 249 16.67 -21.06 -8.42
C GLY A 249 16.09 -20.85 -9.82
N SER A 250 17.01 -20.74 -10.79
CA SER A 250 16.73 -20.57 -12.20
C SER A 250 15.58 -21.46 -12.69
N LEU A 251 14.50 -20.83 -13.08
CA LEU A 251 13.55 -21.45 -14.00
C LEU A 251 14.23 -21.50 -15.37
N CYS A 252 14.50 -22.73 -15.85
CA CYS A 252 14.99 -23.00 -17.17
C CYS A 252 14.12 -22.30 -18.21
N PRO A 253 14.70 -21.65 -19.25
CA PRO A 253 13.92 -21.20 -20.36
C PRO A 253 13.32 -22.42 -21.08
N LEU A 254 12.00 -22.46 -21.21
CA LEU A 254 11.34 -23.38 -22.13
C LEU A 254 11.77 -23.01 -23.53
N SER A 255 12.70 -23.79 -24.10
CA SER A 255 12.99 -23.74 -25.53
C SER A 255 11.79 -24.29 -26.30
N PRO A 256 11.37 -23.64 -27.39
CA PRO A 256 10.37 -24.23 -28.25
C PRO A 256 10.96 -25.42 -28.99
N CYS A 257 10.29 -26.54 -28.93
CA CYS A 257 10.36 -27.58 -29.97
C CYS A 257 9.34 -27.34 -31.02
#